data_a8c3b3685bd5d589871d0c0785569b1e
#
_entry.id   a8c3b3685bd5d589871d0c0785569b1e
#
_cell.length_a   1.000
_cell.length_b   1.000
_cell.length_c   1.000
_cell.angle_alpha   90.00
_cell.angle_beta   90.00
_cell.angle_gamma   90.00
#
_symmetry.space_group_name_H-M   'P 1'
#
loop_
_entity.id
_entity.type
_entity.pdbx_description
1 polymer ?
#
loop_
_entity_poly.entity_id
_entity_poly.type
_entity_poly.pdbx_seq_one_letter_code
_entity_poly.pdbx_strand_id
1 'polypeptide(L)'
;MKTRHPNLLDRTTTLLVIVDMQEPFLNVIHERVRLTENVRLLAQTAAILNIPVVCTVQYAERMGGLVPEISEVLPSSALMPLDKLCFSCARSDEFAASLTATGRQQILLCGVETHICVSQTALDLVHLGFQVHVAADAVSSRTQEKHKLGMERLRDSGVLPCAAEAAVYELLGEAGIPEFKSILKLVK
;
A
#
# COMPACT_ATOMS: atom_id res chain seq x y z
N MET A 1 20.18 20.06 12.17
CA MET A 1 19.35 19.31 11.20
C MET A 1 17.91 19.67 11.43
N LYS A 2 17.15 20.03 10.39
CA LYS A 2 15.69 20.17 10.52
C LYS A 2 15.10 18.76 10.54
N THR A 3 14.66 18.29 11.70
CA THR A 3 14.00 16.98 11.84
C THR A 3 12.59 17.08 11.28
N ARG A 4 12.20 16.12 10.44
CA ARG A 4 10.80 15.96 9.98
C ARG A 4 9.95 15.37 11.10
N HIS A 5 8.65 15.65 11.08
CA HIS A 5 7.73 15.02 12.03
C HIS A 5 7.75 13.49 11.80
N PRO A 6 7.81 12.66 12.87
CA PRO A 6 7.94 11.21 12.72
C PRO A 6 6.78 10.55 11.98
N ASN A 7 5.59 11.14 11.99
CA ASN A 7 4.41 10.62 11.27
C ASN A 7 4.39 10.98 9.78
N LEU A 8 5.39 11.68 9.24
CA LEU A 8 5.51 11.86 7.80
C LEU A 8 6.26 10.67 7.19
N LEU A 9 5.78 10.21 6.03
CA LEU A 9 6.47 9.16 5.26
C LEU A 9 7.83 9.65 4.78
N ASP A 10 8.83 8.77 4.87
CA ASP A 10 10.18 9.01 4.36
C ASP A 10 10.56 7.92 3.37
N ARG A 11 11.01 8.31 2.16
CA ARG A 11 11.37 7.37 1.08
C ARG A 11 12.48 6.40 1.46
N THR A 12 13.31 6.73 2.46
CA THR A 12 14.42 5.88 2.90
C THR A 12 14.00 4.81 3.91
N THR A 13 12.85 4.98 4.55
CA THR A 13 12.33 4.07 5.59
C THR A 13 11.00 3.42 5.23
N THR A 14 10.35 3.85 4.15
CA THR A 14 9.03 3.36 3.72
C THR A 14 9.16 2.13 2.81
N LEU A 15 8.28 1.14 3.04
CA LEU A 15 7.92 0.04 2.14
C LEU A 15 6.47 0.24 1.69
N LEU A 16 6.21 0.18 0.38
CA LEU A 16 4.86 0.12 -0.15
C LEU A 16 4.36 -1.32 -0.17
N VAL A 17 3.19 -1.57 0.41
CA VAL A 17 2.52 -2.88 0.40
C VAL A 17 1.19 -2.77 -0.33
N ILE A 18 1.05 -3.52 -1.42
CA ILE A 18 -0.16 -3.57 -2.26
C ILE A 18 -0.87 -4.89 -1.98
N VAL A 19 -2.09 -4.82 -1.44
CA VAL A 19 -2.84 -5.98 -0.94
C VAL A 19 -3.92 -6.39 -1.94
N ASP A 20 -3.79 -7.61 -2.47
CA ASP A 20 -4.83 -8.41 -3.14
C ASP A 20 -5.61 -7.68 -4.26
N MET A 21 -4.92 -6.93 -5.11
CA MET A 21 -5.51 -6.24 -6.27
C MET A 21 -5.80 -7.23 -7.41
N GLN A 22 -6.82 -8.09 -7.19
CA GLN A 22 -7.23 -9.19 -8.07
C GLN A 22 -8.64 -8.96 -8.62
N GLU A 23 -8.88 -9.39 -9.87
CA GLU A 23 -10.14 -9.13 -10.59
C GLU A 23 -11.40 -9.57 -9.83
N PRO A 24 -11.48 -10.78 -9.20
CA PRO A 24 -12.69 -11.19 -8.48
C PRO A 24 -13.07 -10.26 -7.32
N PHE A 25 -12.09 -9.65 -6.65
CA PHE A 25 -12.36 -8.65 -5.61
C PHE A 25 -12.76 -7.32 -6.22
N LEU A 26 -12.03 -6.85 -7.23
CA LEU A 26 -12.24 -5.55 -7.84
C LEU A 26 -13.60 -5.43 -8.55
N ASN A 27 -14.16 -6.54 -9.02
CA ASN A 27 -15.51 -6.57 -9.65
C ASN A 27 -16.65 -6.18 -8.72
N VAL A 28 -16.44 -6.29 -7.41
CA VAL A 28 -17.46 -5.99 -6.39
C VAL A 28 -17.07 -4.84 -5.46
N ILE A 29 -15.91 -4.24 -5.67
CA ILE A 29 -15.36 -3.17 -4.82
C ILE A 29 -16.09 -1.84 -5.10
N HIS A 30 -16.42 -1.15 -4.03
CA HIS A 30 -16.90 0.24 -4.10
C HIS A 30 -15.81 1.17 -4.63
N GLU A 31 -16.16 2.01 -5.61
CA GLU A 31 -15.26 2.97 -6.26
C GLU A 31 -13.96 2.36 -6.84
N ARG A 32 -14.09 1.24 -7.56
CA ARG A 32 -12.98 0.53 -8.21
C ARG A 32 -12.03 1.46 -8.98
N VAL A 33 -12.56 2.39 -9.75
CA VAL A 33 -11.74 3.30 -10.59
C VAL A 33 -10.82 4.14 -9.72
N ARG A 34 -11.37 4.87 -8.75
CA ARG A 34 -10.61 5.69 -7.79
C ARG A 34 -9.53 4.87 -7.07
N LEU A 35 -9.91 3.70 -6.58
CA LEU A 35 -9.00 2.77 -5.91
C LEU A 35 -7.83 2.41 -6.82
N THR A 36 -8.12 1.93 -8.03
CA THR A 36 -7.10 1.44 -8.97
C THR A 36 -6.16 2.56 -9.40
N GLU A 37 -6.68 3.77 -9.70
CA GLU A 37 -5.89 4.93 -10.07
C GLU A 37 -4.95 5.35 -8.94
N ASN A 38 -5.41 5.39 -7.69
CA ASN A 38 -4.57 5.75 -6.54
C ASN A 38 -3.52 4.67 -6.21
N VAL A 39 -3.84 3.38 -6.33
CA VAL A 39 -2.84 2.31 -6.19
C VAL A 39 -1.78 2.40 -7.29
N ARG A 40 -2.17 2.68 -8.54
CA ARG A 40 -1.23 2.93 -9.65
C ARG A 40 -0.33 4.13 -9.37
N LEU A 41 -0.90 5.24 -8.91
CA LEU A 41 -0.14 6.44 -8.54
C LEU A 41 0.95 6.11 -7.50
N LEU A 42 0.61 5.35 -6.46
CA LEU A 42 1.56 4.94 -5.43
C LEU A 42 2.63 3.99 -5.98
N ALA A 43 2.26 3.01 -6.82
CA ALA A 43 3.20 2.08 -7.44
C ALA A 43 4.19 2.78 -8.37
N GLN A 44 3.72 3.70 -9.23
CA GLN A 44 4.56 4.50 -10.11
C GLN A 44 5.47 5.46 -9.33
N THR A 45 4.96 6.04 -8.24
CA THR A 45 5.77 6.87 -7.33
C THR A 45 6.89 6.05 -6.70
N ALA A 46 6.59 4.84 -6.23
CA ALA A 46 7.57 3.94 -5.67
C ALA A 46 8.66 3.56 -6.69
N ALA A 47 8.29 3.33 -7.95
CA ALA A 47 9.24 3.06 -9.05
C ALA A 47 10.17 4.25 -9.30
N ILE A 48 9.64 5.48 -9.37
CA ILE A 48 10.42 6.70 -9.60
C ILE A 48 11.36 7.00 -8.42
N LEU A 49 10.90 6.80 -7.19
CA LEU A 49 11.65 7.12 -5.98
C LEU A 49 12.50 5.96 -5.45
N ASN A 50 12.54 4.82 -6.16
CA ASN A 50 13.24 3.59 -5.75
C ASN A 50 12.81 3.10 -4.35
N ILE A 51 11.52 3.19 -4.05
CA ILE A 51 10.93 2.64 -2.83
C ILE A 51 10.61 1.16 -3.09
N PRO A 52 10.99 0.23 -2.18
CA PRO A 52 10.66 -1.17 -2.35
C PRO A 52 9.14 -1.38 -2.30
N VAL A 53 8.67 -2.34 -3.09
CA VAL A 53 7.25 -2.70 -3.19
C VAL A 53 7.09 -4.19 -2.95
N VAL A 54 6.15 -4.56 -2.09
CA VAL A 54 5.69 -5.93 -1.90
C VAL A 54 4.21 -5.99 -2.25
N CYS A 55 3.86 -6.91 -3.15
CA CYS A 55 2.48 -7.18 -3.52
C CYS A 55 2.04 -8.53 -2.97
N THR A 56 0.78 -8.65 -2.56
CA THR A 56 0.18 -9.93 -2.23
C THR A 56 -0.98 -10.27 -3.16
N VAL A 57 -1.25 -11.56 -3.27
CA VAL A 57 -2.47 -12.11 -3.89
C VAL A 57 -3.07 -13.13 -2.93
N GLN A 58 -4.38 -13.15 -2.86
CA GLN A 58 -5.13 -14.09 -2.05
C GLN A 58 -5.49 -15.30 -2.88
N TYR A 59 -4.98 -16.49 -2.53
CA TYR A 59 -5.34 -17.78 -3.14
C TYR A 59 -5.26 -17.72 -4.67
N ALA A 60 -4.07 -17.49 -5.21
CA ALA A 60 -3.82 -17.26 -6.64
C ALA A 60 -4.41 -18.35 -7.56
N GLU A 61 -4.39 -19.61 -7.13
CA GLU A 61 -4.97 -20.72 -7.89
C GLU A 61 -6.45 -20.52 -8.21
N ARG A 62 -7.21 -19.88 -7.30
CA ARG A 62 -8.65 -19.65 -7.47
C ARG A 62 -9.00 -18.23 -7.91
N MET A 63 -8.23 -17.26 -7.43
CA MET A 63 -8.57 -15.84 -7.58
C MET A 63 -7.75 -15.14 -8.67
N GLY A 64 -6.78 -15.86 -9.26
CA GLY A 64 -5.87 -15.30 -10.27
C GLY A 64 -4.78 -14.39 -9.67
N GLY A 65 -3.99 -13.77 -10.55
CA GLY A 65 -2.93 -12.84 -10.18
C GLY A 65 -3.41 -11.40 -10.02
N LEU A 66 -2.46 -10.48 -9.90
CA LEU A 66 -2.72 -9.03 -9.92
C LEU A 66 -3.34 -8.62 -11.26
N VAL A 67 -4.22 -7.64 -11.21
CA VAL A 67 -4.78 -7.04 -12.43
C VAL A 67 -3.70 -6.33 -13.25
N PRO A 68 -3.81 -6.31 -14.59
CA PRO A 68 -2.82 -5.68 -15.48
C PRO A 68 -2.54 -4.23 -15.13
N GLU A 69 -3.57 -3.46 -14.74
CA GLU A 69 -3.47 -2.06 -14.37
C GLU A 69 -2.44 -1.81 -13.26
N ILE A 70 -2.18 -2.81 -12.42
CA ILE A 70 -1.20 -2.75 -11.33
C ILE A 70 0.11 -3.42 -11.73
N SER A 71 0.06 -4.65 -12.27
CA SER A 71 1.27 -5.42 -12.59
C SER A 71 2.18 -4.72 -13.60
N GLU A 72 1.62 -3.99 -14.58
CA GLU A 72 2.36 -3.27 -15.62
C GLU A 72 3.10 -2.02 -15.11
N VAL A 73 2.74 -1.49 -13.96
CA VAL A 73 3.35 -0.27 -13.40
C VAL A 73 4.25 -0.53 -12.20
N LEU A 74 4.38 -1.79 -11.78
CA LEU A 74 5.28 -2.15 -10.70
C LEU A 74 6.75 -1.89 -11.11
N PRO A 75 7.60 -1.46 -10.16
CA PRO A 75 9.03 -1.36 -10.43
C PRO A 75 9.61 -2.75 -10.76
N SER A 76 10.61 -2.79 -11.63
CA SER A 76 11.31 -4.04 -11.99
C SER A 76 11.96 -4.76 -10.80
N SER A 77 12.18 -4.03 -9.70
CA SER A 77 12.67 -4.56 -8.44
C SER A 77 11.57 -5.13 -7.54
N ALA A 78 10.29 -4.98 -7.91
CA ALA A 78 9.20 -5.59 -7.15
C ALA A 78 9.33 -7.11 -7.20
N LEU A 79 9.15 -7.74 -6.04
CA LEU A 79 9.08 -9.19 -5.96
C LEU A 79 7.83 -9.69 -6.70
N MET A 80 7.88 -10.94 -7.20
CA MET A 80 6.67 -11.61 -7.66
C MET A 80 5.61 -11.54 -6.56
N PRO A 81 4.34 -11.33 -6.90
CA PRO A 81 3.27 -11.25 -5.91
C PRO A 81 3.26 -12.48 -5.01
N LEU A 82 3.25 -12.26 -3.70
CA LEU A 82 3.27 -13.32 -2.71
C LEU A 82 1.86 -13.90 -2.56
N ASP A 83 1.71 -15.19 -2.83
CA ASP A 83 0.43 -15.89 -2.64
C ASP A 83 0.21 -16.20 -1.15
N LYS A 84 -1.00 -15.97 -0.66
CA LYS A 84 -1.35 -16.23 0.73
C LYS A 84 -2.75 -16.80 0.88
N LEU A 85 -2.94 -17.67 1.85
CA LEU A 85 -4.25 -18.16 2.29
C LEU A 85 -4.75 -17.41 3.54
N CYS A 86 -3.85 -16.94 4.39
CA CYS A 86 -4.18 -16.10 5.54
C CYS A 86 -4.68 -14.72 5.08
N PHE A 87 -5.58 -14.10 5.84
CA PHE A 87 -6.08 -12.76 5.51
C PHE A 87 -5.07 -11.67 5.84
N SER A 88 -4.38 -11.77 6.97
CA SER A 88 -3.26 -10.88 7.28
C SER A 88 -2.01 -11.29 6.50
N CYS A 89 -1.43 -10.36 5.74
CA CYS A 89 -0.16 -10.59 5.05
C CYS A 89 0.97 -10.93 6.04
N ALA A 90 0.96 -10.30 7.22
CA ALA A 90 2.00 -10.50 8.24
C ALA A 90 2.06 -11.93 8.82
N ARG A 91 1.07 -12.78 8.50
CA ARG A 91 1.04 -14.21 8.88
C ARG A 91 1.56 -15.14 7.79
N SER A 92 2.03 -14.61 6.67
CA SER A 92 2.75 -15.36 5.63
C SER A 92 4.25 -15.27 5.94
N ASP A 93 4.93 -16.41 5.96
CA ASP A 93 6.37 -16.47 6.20
C ASP A 93 7.16 -15.73 5.10
N GLU A 94 6.70 -15.83 3.85
CA GLU A 94 7.33 -15.12 2.73
C GLU A 94 7.19 -13.59 2.86
N PHE A 95 6.03 -13.12 3.32
CA PHE A 95 5.83 -11.70 3.57
C PHE A 95 6.72 -11.22 4.74
N ALA A 96 6.78 -11.97 5.83
CA ALA A 96 7.64 -11.65 6.97
C ALA A 96 9.13 -11.62 6.57
N ALA A 97 9.56 -12.56 5.73
CA ALA A 97 10.92 -12.56 5.17
C ALA A 97 11.18 -11.32 4.31
N SER A 98 10.20 -10.90 3.48
CA SER A 98 10.30 -9.69 2.67
C SER A 98 10.43 -8.42 3.51
N LEU A 99 9.65 -8.30 4.60
CA LEU A 99 9.80 -7.18 5.54
C LEU A 99 11.21 -7.10 6.11
N THR A 100 11.73 -8.23 6.58
CA THR A 100 13.09 -8.33 7.15
C THR A 100 14.14 -7.96 6.11
N ALA A 101 14.02 -8.46 4.88
CA ALA A 101 14.98 -8.22 3.80
C ALA A 101 15.06 -6.73 3.40
N THR A 102 13.95 -5.98 3.48
CA THR A 102 13.96 -4.55 3.16
C THR A 102 14.54 -3.67 4.27
N GLY A 103 14.49 -4.11 5.52
CA GLY A 103 14.91 -3.33 6.70
C GLY A 103 14.10 -2.05 6.93
N ARG A 104 12.95 -1.90 6.26
CA ARG A 104 12.09 -0.70 6.34
C ARG A 104 11.25 -0.72 7.61
N GLN A 105 11.00 0.46 8.18
CA GLN A 105 10.27 0.62 9.44
C GLN A 105 8.89 1.27 9.26
N GLN A 106 8.68 1.98 8.17
CA GLN A 106 7.39 2.55 7.80
C GLN A 106 6.74 1.69 6.72
N ILE A 107 5.46 1.38 6.89
CA ILE A 107 4.68 0.61 5.92
C ILE A 107 3.55 1.51 5.39
N LEU A 108 3.50 1.70 4.08
CA LEU A 108 2.36 2.33 3.41
C LEU A 108 1.49 1.24 2.78
N LEU A 109 0.27 1.06 3.32
CA LEU A 109 -0.69 0.06 2.85
C LEU A 109 -1.67 0.65 1.84
N CYS A 110 -1.95 -0.10 0.78
CA CYS A 110 -3.06 0.13 -0.16
C CYS A 110 -3.62 -1.22 -0.66
N GLY A 111 -4.77 -1.19 -1.37
CA GLY A 111 -5.42 -2.38 -1.91
C GLY A 111 -6.70 -2.79 -1.18
N VAL A 112 -7.04 -4.08 -1.14
CA VAL A 112 -8.35 -4.58 -0.70
C VAL A 112 -8.29 -5.78 0.24
N GLU A 113 -9.35 -6.07 1.00
CA GLU A 113 -10.43 -5.15 1.38
C GLU A 113 -10.08 -4.44 2.68
N THR A 114 -10.42 -3.16 2.79
CA THR A 114 -10.09 -2.32 3.97
C THR A 114 -10.44 -3.01 5.29
N HIS A 115 -11.64 -3.60 5.41
CA HIS A 115 -12.15 -4.20 6.65
C HIS A 115 -11.71 -5.66 6.87
N ILE A 116 -10.97 -6.28 5.93
CA ILE A 116 -10.50 -7.68 6.02
C ILE A 116 -8.96 -7.73 5.98
N CYS A 117 -8.38 -7.95 4.79
CA CYS A 117 -6.94 -8.17 4.64
C CYS A 117 -6.12 -6.95 5.06
N VAL A 118 -6.54 -5.75 4.64
CA VAL A 118 -5.84 -4.50 4.99
C VAL A 118 -5.87 -4.27 6.50
N SER A 119 -7.06 -4.39 7.14
CA SER A 119 -7.16 -4.19 8.59
C SER A 119 -6.34 -5.21 9.38
N GLN A 120 -6.45 -6.50 9.07
CA GLN A 120 -5.71 -7.52 9.81
C GLN A 120 -4.19 -7.35 9.62
N THR A 121 -3.76 -7.06 8.40
CA THR A 121 -2.34 -6.80 8.11
C THR A 121 -1.83 -5.60 8.88
N ALA A 122 -2.56 -4.48 8.84
CA ALA A 122 -2.16 -3.26 9.54
C ALA A 122 -2.04 -3.47 11.05
N LEU A 123 -3.01 -4.15 11.67
CA LEU A 123 -3.01 -4.42 13.11
C LEU A 123 -1.84 -5.32 13.52
N ASP A 124 -1.60 -6.40 12.78
CA ASP A 124 -0.47 -7.29 13.05
C ASP A 124 0.87 -6.54 12.87
N LEU A 125 1.01 -5.67 11.86
CA LEU A 125 2.21 -4.86 11.63
C LEU A 125 2.44 -3.83 12.75
N VAL A 126 1.39 -3.16 13.23
CA VAL A 126 1.49 -2.25 14.40
C VAL A 126 1.93 -3.03 15.63
N HIS A 127 1.38 -4.23 15.86
CA HIS A 127 1.79 -5.11 16.97
C HIS A 127 3.27 -5.53 16.87
N LEU A 128 3.79 -5.71 15.66
CA LEU A 128 5.20 -6.01 15.39
C LEU A 128 6.13 -4.77 15.50
N GLY A 129 5.60 -3.60 15.80
CA GLY A 129 6.36 -2.37 16.02
C GLY A 129 6.62 -1.53 14.77
N PHE A 130 5.99 -1.85 13.63
CA PHE A 130 6.08 -1.00 12.43
C PHE A 130 5.22 0.25 12.59
N GLN A 131 5.68 1.35 11.99
CA GLN A 131 4.83 2.52 11.78
C GLN A 131 4.00 2.31 10.52
N VAL A 132 2.69 2.13 10.70
CA VAL A 132 1.78 1.77 9.60
C VAL A 132 0.97 2.96 9.16
N HIS A 133 1.07 3.30 7.87
CA HIS A 133 0.23 4.26 7.18
C HIS A 133 -0.73 3.52 6.26
N VAL A 134 -1.92 4.07 6.06
CA VAL A 134 -2.88 3.58 5.07
C VAL A 134 -3.31 4.72 4.15
N ALA A 135 -3.17 4.53 2.85
CA ALA A 135 -3.67 5.47 1.85
C ALA A 135 -5.20 5.31 1.75
N ALA A 136 -5.94 6.17 2.44
CA ALA A 136 -7.38 6.03 2.67
C ALA A 136 -8.22 6.00 1.38
N ASP A 137 -7.75 6.67 0.33
CA ASP A 137 -8.35 6.72 -1.00
C ASP A 137 -7.77 5.67 -1.97
N ALA A 138 -6.73 4.94 -1.54
CA ALA A 138 -6.14 3.80 -2.22
C ALA A 138 -6.47 2.45 -1.53
N VAL A 139 -7.45 2.44 -0.63
CA VAL A 139 -8.08 1.23 -0.09
C VAL A 139 -9.59 1.30 -0.26
N SER A 140 -10.24 0.15 -0.36
CA SER A 140 -11.69 0.08 -0.45
C SER A 140 -12.23 -1.27 0.05
N SER A 141 -13.54 -1.37 0.14
CA SER A 141 -14.29 -2.59 0.46
C SER A 141 -15.46 -2.72 -0.50
N ARG A 142 -16.17 -3.87 -0.47
CA ARG A 142 -17.33 -4.11 -1.34
C ARG A 142 -18.50 -3.13 -1.10
N THR A 143 -18.54 -2.45 0.05
CA THR A 143 -19.49 -1.37 0.33
C THR A 143 -18.79 -0.21 1.02
N GLN A 144 -19.31 1.01 0.83
CA GLN A 144 -18.83 2.20 1.50
C GLN A 144 -18.89 2.07 3.03
N GLU A 145 -19.94 1.45 3.57
CA GLU A 145 -20.09 1.23 5.01
C GLU A 145 -18.95 0.36 5.57
N LYS A 146 -18.66 -0.78 4.91
CA LYS A 146 -17.55 -1.66 5.33
C LYS A 146 -16.20 -0.99 5.25
N HIS A 147 -15.98 -0.18 4.21
CA HIS A 147 -14.78 0.64 4.09
C HIS A 147 -14.67 1.61 5.28
N LYS A 148 -15.73 2.37 5.57
CA LYS A 148 -15.78 3.32 6.68
C LYS A 148 -15.48 2.65 8.03
N LEU A 149 -16.16 1.55 8.35
CA LEU A 149 -15.92 0.78 9.59
C LEU A 149 -14.47 0.25 9.67
N GLY A 150 -13.91 -0.20 8.54
CA GLY A 150 -12.50 -0.61 8.47
C GLY A 150 -11.56 0.55 8.77
N MET A 151 -11.79 1.72 8.17
CA MET A 151 -10.96 2.92 8.38
C MET A 151 -11.05 3.47 9.82
N GLU A 152 -12.25 3.44 10.42
CA GLU A 152 -12.43 3.81 11.84
C GLU A 152 -11.61 2.89 12.75
N ARG A 153 -11.73 1.57 12.56
CA ARG A 153 -10.96 0.58 13.32
C ARG A 153 -9.44 0.78 13.16
N LEU A 154 -8.97 1.02 11.95
CA LEU A 154 -7.54 1.27 11.69
C LEU A 154 -7.04 2.48 12.47
N ARG A 155 -7.76 3.60 12.41
CA ARG A 155 -7.41 4.83 13.12
C ARG A 155 -7.36 4.61 14.63
N ASP A 156 -8.36 3.94 15.20
CA ASP A 156 -8.43 3.65 16.64
C ASP A 156 -7.34 2.69 17.13
N SER A 157 -6.73 1.96 16.19
CA SER A 157 -5.63 1.00 16.45
C SER A 157 -4.23 1.59 16.22
N GLY A 158 -4.11 2.90 16.00
CA GLY A 158 -2.82 3.58 15.84
C GLY A 158 -2.26 3.56 14.40
N VAL A 159 -3.05 3.14 13.41
CA VAL A 159 -2.68 3.26 12.00
C VAL A 159 -2.90 4.70 11.54
N LEU A 160 -1.97 5.25 10.79
CA LEU A 160 -1.96 6.64 10.33
C LEU A 160 -2.62 6.74 8.93
N PRO A 161 -3.84 7.28 8.80
CA PRO A 161 -4.44 7.48 7.49
C PRO A 161 -3.84 8.70 6.79
N CYS A 162 -3.60 8.58 5.49
CA CYS A 162 -3.24 9.68 4.60
C CYS A 162 -3.99 9.55 3.26
N ALA A 163 -4.00 10.60 2.44
CA ALA A 163 -4.40 10.48 1.05
C ALA A 163 -3.22 9.98 0.20
N ALA A 164 -3.48 9.27 -0.89
CA ALA A 164 -2.44 8.79 -1.80
C ALA A 164 -1.56 9.93 -2.31
N GLU A 165 -2.15 11.03 -2.75
CA GLU A 165 -1.40 12.21 -3.20
C GLU A 165 -0.57 12.85 -2.07
N ALA A 166 -1.09 12.92 -0.84
CA ALA A 166 -0.32 13.40 0.31
C ALA A 166 0.91 12.51 0.56
N ALA A 167 0.73 11.18 0.53
CA ALA A 167 1.83 10.23 0.66
C ALA A 167 2.90 10.43 -0.43
N VAL A 168 2.48 10.69 -1.69
CA VAL A 168 3.41 11.00 -2.81
C VAL A 168 4.29 12.20 -2.47
N TYR A 169 3.71 13.31 -1.99
CA TYR A 169 4.48 14.51 -1.67
C TYR A 169 5.32 14.35 -0.38
N GLU A 170 4.86 13.58 0.58
CA GLU A 170 5.66 13.23 1.75
C GLU A 170 6.92 12.43 1.36
N LEU A 171 6.77 11.41 0.51
CA LEU A 171 7.86 10.59 -0.01
C LEU A 171 8.82 11.38 -0.92
N LEU A 172 8.29 12.30 -1.72
CA LEU A 172 9.07 13.19 -2.56
C LEU A 172 9.94 14.15 -1.73
N GLY A 173 9.37 14.72 -0.68
CA GLY A 173 10.05 15.56 0.31
C GLY A 173 10.21 17.03 -0.10
N GLU A 174 10.66 17.31 -1.33
CA GLU A 174 10.87 18.68 -1.83
C GLU A 174 10.75 18.78 -3.36
N ALA A 175 10.45 19.96 -3.85
CA ALA A 175 10.26 20.23 -5.28
C ALA A 175 11.58 20.36 -6.09
N GLY A 176 12.71 20.49 -5.43
CA GLY A 176 14.02 20.76 -6.05
C GLY A 176 14.77 19.54 -6.56
N ILE A 177 14.25 18.34 -6.39
CA ILE A 177 14.90 17.08 -6.76
C ILE A 177 14.60 16.67 -8.21
N PRO A 178 15.45 15.86 -8.85
CA PRO A 178 15.30 15.45 -10.25
C PRO A 178 13.97 14.75 -10.53
N GLU A 179 13.47 13.95 -9.60
CA GLU A 179 12.25 13.14 -9.72
C GLU A 179 10.97 13.99 -9.72
N PHE A 180 11.01 15.23 -9.21
CA PHE A 180 9.84 16.11 -9.08
C PHE A 180 9.02 16.25 -10.37
N LYS A 181 9.71 16.47 -11.52
CA LYS A 181 9.02 16.63 -12.79
C LYS A 181 8.28 15.38 -13.25
N SER A 182 8.84 14.20 -12.95
CA SER A 182 8.22 12.91 -13.26
C SER A 182 7.00 12.66 -12.37
N ILE A 183 7.12 12.92 -11.06
CA ILE A 183 6.00 12.81 -10.11
C ILE A 183 4.86 13.78 -10.48
N LEU A 184 5.19 15.03 -10.83
CA LEU A 184 4.18 16.03 -11.19
C LEU A 184 3.31 15.62 -12.41
N LYS A 185 3.83 14.77 -13.31
CA LYS A 185 3.05 14.24 -14.44
C LYS A 185 2.06 13.15 -14.01
N LEU A 186 2.27 12.51 -12.87
CA LEU A 186 1.38 11.48 -12.36
C LEU A 186 0.18 12.06 -11.60
N VAL A 187 0.34 13.23 -10.98
CA VAL A 187 -0.69 13.87 -10.14
C VAL A 187 -1.51 14.94 -10.89
N LYS A 188 -1.23 15.19 -12.16
CA LYS A 188 -2.00 16.09 -13.06
C LYS A 188 -2.95 15.31 -13.93
#